data_234bbaddda54f21ad4cf86c6ce71b889
#
_entry.id   234bbaddda54f21ad4cf86c6ce71b889
#
_cell.length_a   1.000
_cell.length_b   1.000
_cell.length_c   1.000
_cell.angle_alpha   90.00
_cell.angle_beta   90.00
_cell.angle_gamma   90.00
#
_symmetry.space_group_name_H-M   'P 1'
#
loop_
_entity.id
_entity.type
_entity.pdbx_description
1 polymer ?
#
loop_
_entity_poly.entity_id
_entity_poly.type
_entity_poly.pdbx_seq_one_letter_code
_entity_poly.pdbx_strand_id
1 'polypeptide(L)'
;MKKTRIILSGVLAGLLLALTACGQQQSSSSNSNNSEYSASKPANNNQQSGNDQQATNNGSLWNNKKGQQLDKFINQWAPTMNQSYEKYNGTDELKVSTGLSYPADLSKEQVDGQSGLIGWAPSGKGNYEYNVVAIYNYNGTEPPLPNRITYFFCFHNGKPIVLVDQSRDGDPSAHPTVNKDVESNFERIANEN
;
A
#
# COMPACT_ATOMS: atom_id res chain seq x y z
N MET A 1 16.03 39.42 34.39
CA MET A 1 15.49 40.76 34.04
C MET A 1 15.14 40.82 32.58
N LYS A 2 13.98 41.39 32.30
CA LYS A 2 13.34 41.81 31.04
C LYS A 2 12.59 40.69 30.26
N LYS A 3 11.29 40.69 30.56
CA LYS A 3 10.19 40.16 29.74
C LYS A 3 9.98 41.06 28.52
N THR A 4 9.76 40.54 27.37
CA THR A 4 9.13 41.30 26.28
C THR A 4 7.98 40.47 25.74
N ARG A 5 6.77 40.94 26.01
CA ARG A 5 5.51 40.50 25.39
C ARG A 5 5.32 41.35 24.13
N ILE A 6 5.01 40.73 23.02
CA ILE A 6 4.42 41.40 21.89
C ILE A 6 3.09 40.74 21.58
N ILE A 7 2.05 41.50 21.84
CA ILE A 7 0.68 41.30 21.41
C ILE A 7 0.54 42.09 20.10
N LEU A 8 0.05 41.48 19.06
CA LEU A 8 -0.57 42.23 17.98
C LEU A 8 -1.80 41.53 17.46
N SER A 9 -2.85 42.29 17.56
CA SER A 9 -4.25 42.01 17.23
C SER A 9 -4.53 42.21 15.73
N GLY A 10 -5.57 41.49 15.27
CA GLY A 10 -6.53 41.99 14.32
C GLY A 10 -6.20 41.72 12.85
N VAL A 11 -7.06 41.18 12.05
CA VAL A 11 -8.24 41.79 11.46
C VAL A 11 -9.07 40.72 10.77
N LEU A 12 -10.33 40.79 11.07
CA LEU A 12 -11.49 40.13 10.48
C LEU A 12 -11.80 40.74 9.12
N ALA A 13 -11.98 39.98 8.07
CA ALA A 13 -12.73 40.38 6.91
C ALA A 13 -13.44 39.19 6.29
N GLY A 14 -14.75 39.16 6.47
CA GLY A 14 -15.65 38.26 5.82
C GLY A 14 -15.96 38.74 4.40
N LEU A 15 -16.22 37.80 3.50
CA LEU A 15 -17.04 38.08 2.33
C LEU A 15 -17.92 36.88 2.01
N LEU A 16 -19.22 37.13 2.11
CA LEU A 16 -20.34 36.29 1.66
C LEU A 16 -20.59 36.53 0.16
N LEU A 17 -21.38 35.63 -0.44
CA LEU A 17 -22.13 35.68 -1.70
C LEU A 17 -21.58 34.68 -2.73
N ALA A 18 -22.40 33.91 -3.47
CA ALA A 18 -23.83 33.74 -3.58
C ALA A 18 -24.14 32.38 -4.25
N LEU A 19 -25.30 31.86 -3.93
CA LEU A 19 -26.00 30.78 -4.61
C LEU A 19 -26.43 31.21 -6.02
N THR A 20 -26.28 30.29 -7.00
CA THR A 20 -27.23 30.23 -8.12
C THR A 20 -27.56 28.79 -8.45
N ALA A 21 -28.80 28.49 -8.26
CA ALA A 21 -29.54 27.30 -8.70
C ALA A 21 -30.10 27.55 -10.11
N CYS A 22 -30.63 26.49 -10.69
CA CYS A 22 -31.38 26.31 -11.92
C CYS A 22 -30.58 25.77 -13.10
N GLY A 23 -31.06 24.77 -13.81
CA GLY A 23 -32.37 24.26 -13.96
C GLY A 23 -32.43 22.91 -14.70
N GLN A 24 -33.49 22.31 -14.44
CA GLN A 24 -34.09 21.09 -14.95
C GLN A 24 -34.52 21.26 -16.40
N GLN A 25 -34.31 20.28 -17.27
CA GLN A 25 -35.31 19.96 -18.28
C GLN A 25 -35.19 18.55 -18.85
N GLN A 26 -36.28 17.90 -18.78
CA GLN A 26 -36.73 16.59 -19.16
C GLN A 26 -37.31 16.64 -20.58
N SER A 27 -37.13 15.60 -21.37
CA SER A 27 -38.10 15.02 -22.33
C SER A 27 -37.41 13.90 -23.12
N SER A 28 -37.78 12.67 -22.93
CA SER A 28 -38.83 11.82 -23.51
C SER A 28 -38.87 11.75 -25.04
N SER A 29 -38.65 10.55 -25.57
CA SER A 29 -39.52 9.66 -26.33
C SER A 29 -38.71 8.69 -27.18
N SER A 30 -38.82 7.40 -26.89
CA SER A 30 -39.51 6.33 -27.61
C SER A 30 -39.23 6.22 -29.12
N ASN A 31 -38.67 5.10 -29.58
CA ASN A 31 -39.42 4.16 -30.38
C ASN A 31 -38.70 2.81 -30.63
N SER A 32 -39.50 1.79 -30.62
CA SER A 32 -39.35 0.37 -30.83
C SER A 32 -38.85 -0.02 -32.23
N ASN A 33 -38.20 -1.19 -32.34
CA ASN A 33 -38.55 -2.36 -33.17
C ASN A 33 -37.41 -3.36 -33.10
N ASN A 34 -37.58 -4.48 -32.46
CA ASN A 34 -38.10 -5.79 -32.81
C ASN A 34 -37.47 -6.46 -34.04
N SER A 35 -36.75 -7.59 -33.80
CA SER A 35 -36.74 -8.87 -34.51
C SER A 35 -35.66 -9.75 -33.88
N GLU A 36 -36.01 -10.70 -33.17
CA GLU A 36 -36.27 -12.14 -33.19
C GLU A 36 -35.26 -13.02 -33.96
N TYR A 37 -35.01 -14.18 -33.27
CA TYR A 37 -34.51 -15.49 -33.71
C TYR A 37 -32.97 -15.64 -33.73
N SER A 38 -32.36 -16.65 -33.12
CA SER A 38 -32.75 -18.02 -32.73
C SER A 38 -31.77 -18.60 -31.75
N ALA A 39 -32.27 -19.50 -30.95
CA ALA A 39 -31.54 -20.35 -30.02
C ALA A 39 -30.68 -21.42 -30.70
N SER A 40 -29.55 -21.73 -30.09
CA SER A 40 -29.00 -23.09 -30.06
C SER A 40 -28.02 -23.25 -28.88
N LYS A 41 -28.43 -24.05 -27.91
CA LYS A 41 -27.59 -24.81 -26.98
C LYS A 41 -27.62 -26.26 -27.51
N PRO A 42 -26.71 -27.22 -27.25
CA PRO A 42 -25.82 -27.35 -26.11
C PRO A 42 -24.40 -27.87 -26.44
N ALA A 43 -23.49 -27.80 -25.51
CA ALA A 43 -22.69 -28.96 -25.10
C ALA A 43 -21.75 -28.63 -23.94
N ASN A 44 -21.96 -29.37 -22.91
CA ASN A 44 -21.12 -29.61 -21.74
C ASN A 44 -19.73 -30.08 -22.17
N ASN A 45 -18.67 -29.44 -21.66
CA ASN A 45 -17.44 -30.16 -21.42
C ASN A 45 -16.68 -29.57 -20.24
N ASN A 46 -16.71 -30.34 -19.19
CA ASN A 46 -15.94 -30.25 -17.99
C ASN A 46 -14.46 -30.47 -18.34
N GLN A 47 -13.64 -29.44 -18.23
CA GLN A 47 -12.20 -29.61 -18.16
C GLN A 47 -11.62 -28.62 -17.18
N GLN A 48 -11.44 -29.13 -15.98
CA GLN A 48 -10.54 -28.65 -14.95
C GLN A 48 -9.13 -28.58 -15.55
N SER A 49 -8.68 -27.41 -15.85
CA SER A 49 -7.28 -27.15 -16.18
C SER A 49 -6.77 -26.11 -15.19
N GLY A 50 -6.01 -26.61 -14.23
CA GLY A 50 -5.11 -25.80 -13.46
C GLY A 50 -4.19 -25.03 -14.43
N ASN A 51 -4.46 -23.76 -14.57
CA ASN A 51 -3.59 -22.88 -15.32
C ASN A 51 -2.61 -22.26 -14.33
N ASP A 52 -1.52 -22.98 -14.06
CA ASP A 52 -0.28 -22.36 -13.62
C ASP A 52 0.13 -21.36 -14.71
N GLN A 53 -0.38 -20.13 -14.57
CA GLN A 53 0.14 -19.03 -15.36
C GLN A 53 1.56 -18.77 -14.86
N GLN A 54 2.49 -19.46 -15.46
CA GLN A 54 3.88 -19.06 -15.54
C GLN A 54 3.90 -17.71 -16.27
N ALA A 55 3.73 -16.64 -15.48
CA ALA A 55 3.88 -15.27 -15.95
C ALA A 55 5.29 -15.15 -16.52
N THR A 56 5.39 -15.04 -17.82
CA THR A 56 6.61 -14.72 -18.54
C THR A 56 7.22 -13.48 -17.91
N ASN A 57 8.42 -13.63 -17.31
CA ASN A 57 9.20 -12.60 -16.61
C ASN A 57 9.70 -11.47 -17.54
N ASN A 58 8.84 -10.88 -18.34
CA ASN A 58 9.20 -9.74 -19.18
C ASN A 58 9.25 -8.47 -18.30
N GLY A 59 10.37 -8.29 -17.61
CA GLY A 59 10.72 -7.03 -16.99
C GLY A 59 10.27 -6.82 -15.54
N SER A 60 9.62 -7.79 -14.88
CA SER A 60 9.27 -7.72 -13.45
C SER A 60 10.50 -7.86 -12.56
N LEU A 61 10.62 -7.01 -11.53
CA LEU A 61 11.68 -7.10 -10.52
C LEU A 61 11.31 -8.06 -9.39
N TRP A 62 9.99 -8.32 -9.21
CA TRP A 62 9.45 -9.16 -8.16
C TRP A 62 8.42 -10.16 -8.70
N ASN A 63 8.35 -11.34 -8.10
CA ASN A 63 7.43 -12.41 -8.49
C ASN A 63 7.07 -13.31 -7.28
N ASN A 64 6.16 -14.26 -7.49
CA ASN A 64 5.68 -15.16 -6.44
C ASN A 64 6.79 -16.01 -5.80
N LYS A 65 7.78 -16.47 -6.59
CA LYS A 65 8.93 -17.25 -6.06
C LYS A 65 9.72 -16.41 -5.05
N LYS A 66 10.03 -15.17 -5.40
CA LYS A 66 10.74 -14.23 -4.51
C LYS A 66 9.90 -13.90 -3.27
N GLY A 67 8.57 -13.74 -3.44
CA GLY A 67 7.64 -13.55 -2.32
C GLY A 67 7.67 -14.71 -1.33
N GLN A 68 7.63 -15.96 -1.80
CA GLN A 68 7.72 -17.15 -0.96
C GLN A 68 9.08 -17.26 -0.23
N GLN A 69 10.16 -16.85 -0.85
CA GLN A 69 11.48 -16.83 -0.21
C GLN A 69 11.53 -15.78 0.91
N LEU A 70 10.93 -14.60 0.68
CA LEU A 70 10.81 -13.57 1.69
C LEU A 70 9.94 -14.03 2.86
N ASP A 71 8.79 -14.68 2.59
CA ASP A 71 7.93 -15.29 3.62
C ASP A 71 8.71 -16.27 4.49
N LYS A 72 9.47 -17.16 3.85
CA LYS A 72 10.30 -18.14 4.56
C LYS A 72 11.34 -17.44 5.45
N PHE A 73 12.01 -16.43 4.94
CA PHE A 73 12.99 -15.66 5.71
C PHE A 73 12.33 -14.98 6.92
N ILE A 74 11.26 -14.23 6.73
CA ILE A 74 10.59 -13.50 7.82
C ILE A 74 10.10 -14.48 8.89
N ASN A 75 9.49 -15.61 8.50
CA ASN A 75 8.99 -16.63 9.44
C ASN A 75 10.12 -17.32 10.24
N GLN A 76 11.34 -17.36 9.74
CA GLN A 76 12.49 -17.90 10.44
C GLN A 76 13.20 -16.85 11.31
N TRP A 77 13.28 -15.62 10.82
CA TRP A 77 13.98 -14.53 11.49
C TRP A 77 13.15 -13.89 12.62
N ALA A 78 11.89 -13.60 12.40
CA ALA A 78 11.05 -12.87 13.36
C ALA A 78 10.99 -13.50 14.76
N PRO A 79 10.90 -14.84 14.93
CA PRO A 79 10.94 -15.46 16.24
C PRO A 79 12.25 -15.22 17.01
N THR A 80 13.39 -15.02 16.32
CA THR A 80 14.66 -14.71 16.97
C THR A 80 14.66 -13.33 17.64
N MET A 81 13.72 -12.46 17.19
CA MET A 81 13.49 -11.13 17.74
C MET A 81 12.30 -11.09 18.72
N ASN A 82 11.73 -12.27 19.09
CA ASN A 82 10.47 -12.38 19.82
C ASN A 82 9.29 -11.63 19.15
N GLN A 83 9.25 -11.63 17.83
CA GLN A 83 8.24 -10.96 17.02
C GLN A 83 7.54 -11.96 16.10
N SER A 84 6.30 -11.62 15.70
CA SER A 84 5.56 -12.32 14.66
C SER A 84 4.90 -11.31 13.74
N TYR A 85 5.13 -11.45 12.45
CA TYR A 85 4.62 -10.50 11.47
C TYR A 85 3.42 -11.07 10.71
N GLU A 86 2.40 -10.25 10.57
CA GLU A 86 1.32 -10.46 9.61
C GLU A 86 1.70 -9.84 8.28
N LYS A 87 1.46 -10.56 7.18
CA LYS A 87 1.74 -10.09 5.83
C LYS A 87 0.46 -9.60 5.16
N TYR A 88 0.55 -8.53 4.37
CA TYR A 88 -0.50 -8.21 3.41
C TYR A 88 -0.67 -9.36 2.41
N ASN A 89 -1.88 -9.93 2.37
CA ASN A 89 -2.17 -11.15 1.61
C ASN A 89 -2.51 -10.89 0.12
N GLY A 90 -2.54 -9.61 -0.30
CA GLY A 90 -2.88 -9.20 -1.67
C GLY A 90 -4.36 -8.89 -1.88
N THR A 91 -5.22 -9.08 -0.87
CA THR A 91 -6.68 -8.91 -0.97
C THR A 91 -7.23 -8.06 0.16
N ASP A 92 -7.04 -8.51 1.42
CA ASP A 92 -7.60 -7.87 2.58
C ASP A 92 -6.62 -6.85 3.16
N GLU A 93 -7.12 -5.69 3.58
CA GLU A 93 -6.30 -4.66 4.19
C GLU A 93 -5.58 -5.17 5.44
N LEU A 94 -4.27 -4.97 5.50
CA LEU A 94 -3.44 -5.24 6.66
C LEU A 94 -3.60 -4.12 7.70
N LYS A 95 -4.30 -4.42 8.79
CA LYS A 95 -4.59 -3.44 9.85
C LYS A 95 -3.46 -3.34 10.85
N VAL A 96 -3.05 -2.11 11.16
CA VAL A 96 -2.03 -1.84 12.16
C VAL A 96 -2.61 -1.16 13.41
N SER A 97 -1.97 -1.38 14.56
CA SER A 97 -2.48 -0.95 15.87
C SER A 97 -2.66 0.56 16.04
N THR A 98 -2.04 1.38 15.18
CA THR A 98 -2.21 2.83 15.14
C THR A 98 -3.42 3.29 14.33
N GLY A 99 -4.20 2.35 13.75
CA GLY A 99 -5.41 2.63 12.98
C GLY A 99 -5.21 2.78 11.48
N LEU A 100 -3.98 2.66 10.99
CA LEU A 100 -3.69 2.62 9.56
C LEU A 100 -4.06 1.25 8.96
N SER A 101 -4.30 1.22 7.66
CA SER A 101 -4.60 0.01 6.90
C SER A 101 -3.81 0.01 5.59
N TYR A 102 -3.08 -1.06 5.32
CA TYR A 102 -2.26 -1.14 4.12
C TYR A 102 -2.82 -2.16 3.12
N PRO A 103 -2.76 -1.84 1.80
CA PRO A 103 -2.00 -0.75 1.18
C PRO A 103 -2.76 0.58 1.05
N ALA A 104 -4.03 0.70 1.47
CA ALA A 104 -4.84 1.91 1.25
C ALA A 104 -4.18 3.19 1.80
N ASP A 105 -3.56 3.09 2.98
CA ASP A 105 -2.94 4.23 3.67
C ASP A 105 -1.45 4.48 3.30
N LEU A 106 -0.90 3.77 2.30
CA LEU A 106 0.48 4.03 1.84
C LEU A 106 0.70 5.50 1.43
N SER A 107 -0.33 6.15 0.89
CA SER A 107 -0.23 7.56 0.51
C SER A 107 -0.05 8.52 1.69
N LYS A 108 -0.35 8.07 2.91
CA LYS A 108 -0.14 8.84 4.16
C LYS A 108 1.27 8.67 4.72
N GLU A 109 1.97 7.59 4.35
CA GLU A 109 3.35 7.37 4.77
C GLU A 109 4.26 8.47 4.25
N GLN A 110 4.99 9.06 5.16
CA GLN A 110 6.06 10.00 4.81
C GLN A 110 7.38 9.25 4.67
N VAL A 111 8.08 9.52 3.59
CA VAL A 111 9.48 9.12 3.41
C VAL A 111 10.27 10.41 3.21
N ASP A 112 11.33 10.61 3.98
CA ASP A 112 12.10 11.87 4.00
C ASP A 112 11.20 13.13 4.23
N GLY A 113 10.14 12.97 5.04
CA GLY A 113 9.18 14.02 5.37
C GLY A 113 8.20 14.37 4.24
N GLN A 114 8.10 13.55 3.20
CA GLN A 114 7.20 13.76 2.06
C GLN A 114 6.23 12.58 1.93
N SER A 115 4.94 12.88 1.78
CA SER A 115 3.89 11.90 1.50
C SER A 115 3.76 11.63 0.00
N GLY A 116 3.19 10.47 -0.35
CA GLY A 116 2.92 10.10 -1.74
C GLY A 116 4.11 9.55 -2.52
N LEU A 117 5.27 9.40 -1.90
CA LEU A 117 6.45 8.80 -2.54
C LEU A 117 6.39 7.28 -2.61
N ILE A 118 5.61 6.64 -1.72
CA ILE A 118 5.52 5.19 -1.58
C ILE A 118 4.16 4.68 -2.04
N GLY A 119 4.12 3.53 -2.73
CA GLY A 119 2.87 2.93 -3.18
C GLY A 119 3.00 1.47 -3.59
N TRP A 120 1.84 0.78 -3.64
CA TRP A 120 1.77 -0.64 -3.96
C TRP A 120 2.06 -0.90 -5.43
N ALA A 121 3.06 -1.71 -5.70
CA ALA A 121 3.51 -2.08 -7.04
C ALA A 121 4.06 -3.52 -7.04
N PRO A 122 3.19 -4.56 -7.10
CA PRO A 122 3.54 -5.96 -6.85
C PRO A 122 4.58 -6.54 -7.82
N SER A 123 4.80 -5.92 -8.96
CA SER A 123 5.87 -6.30 -9.89
C SER A 123 7.24 -5.68 -9.55
N GLY A 124 7.30 -4.78 -8.59
CA GLY A 124 8.47 -3.95 -8.29
C GLY A 124 8.66 -2.78 -9.26
N LYS A 125 7.74 -2.62 -10.22
CA LYS A 125 7.72 -1.51 -11.18
C LYS A 125 6.39 -0.79 -11.10
N GLY A 126 6.42 0.49 -10.82
CA GLY A 126 5.27 1.37 -10.69
C GLY A 126 5.69 2.82 -10.87
N ASN A 127 4.77 3.73 -10.63
CA ASN A 127 4.96 5.18 -10.80
C ASN A 127 5.35 5.88 -9.49
N TYR A 128 5.69 5.11 -8.45
CA TYR A 128 6.12 5.64 -7.16
C TYR A 128 7.64 5.69 -7.10
N GLU A 129 8.16 6.56 -6.26
CA GLU A 129 9.59 6.60 -5.97
C GLU A 129 10.01 5.30 -5.24
N TYR A 130 9.15 4.85 -4.30
CA TYR A 130 9.30 3.59 -3.58
C TYR A 130 8.16 2.63 -3.97
N ASN A 131 8.46 1.66 -4.82
CA ASN A 131 7.51 0.67 -5.35
C ASN A 131 7.43 -0.54 -4.42
N VAL A 132 6.39 -0.62 -3.58
CA VAL A 132 6.21 -1.67 -2.56
C VAL A 132 5.77 -2.98 -3.18
N VAL A 133 6.47 -4.07 -2.86
CA VAL A 133 6.18 -5.43 -3.32
C VAL A 133 5.72 -6.36 -2.20
N ALA A 134 6.02 -6.02 -0.94
CA ALA A 134 5.53 -6.76 0.22
C ALA A 134 5.44 -5.84 1.45
N ILE A 135 4.45 -6.10 2.31
CA ILE A 135 4.23 -5.37 3.56
C ILE A 135 4.08 -6.40 4.67
N TYR A 136 4.84 -6.22 5.75
CA TYR A 136 4.75 -7.05 6.95
C TYR A 136 4.62 -6.14 8.17
N ASN A 137 3.68 -6.47 9.04
CA ASN A 137 3.42 -5.70 10.25
C ASN A 137 3.44 -6.57 11.50
N TYR A 138 4.12 -6.10 12.52
CA TYR A 138 4.07 -6.62 13.89
C TYR A 138 3.33 -5.62 14.77
N ASN A 139 2.20 -6.05 15.36
CA ASN A 139 1.39 -5.27 16.30
C ASN A 139 1.80 -5.59 17.75
N GLY A 140 3.04 -5.30 18.11
CA GLY A 140 3.51 -5.43 19.48
C GLY A 140 2.94 -4.34 20.40
N THR A 141 3.08 -4.58 21.70
CA THR A 141 2.75 -3.60 22.73
C THR A 141 3.88 -3.46 23.73
N GLU A 142 4.22 -2.23 24.06
CA GLU A 142 5.08 -1.86 25.16
C GLU A 142 4.31 -0.83 25.99
N PRO A 143 3.57 -1.29 27.03
CA PRO A 143 2.65 -0.42 27.74
C PRO A 143 3.33 0.87 28.24
N PRO A 144 2.68 2.04 28.11
CA PRO A 144 1.29 2.22 27.63
C PRO A 144 1.14 2.39 26.10
N LEU A 145 2.21 2.31 25.33
CA LEU A 145 2.22 2.65 23.90
C LEU A 145 2.23 1.40 23.00
N PRO A 146 1.68 1.47 21.79
CA PRO A 146 1.89 0.44 20.79
C PRO A 146 3.37 0.33 20.43
N ASN A 147 3.87 -0.89 20.24
CA ASN A 147 5.21 -1.19 19.76
C ASN A 147 5.09 -1.88 18.41
N ARG A 148 4.48 -1.17 17.45
CA ARG A 148 4.32 -1.70 16.10
C ARG A 148 5.59 -1.52 15.28
N ILE A 149 5.82 -2.44 14.36
CA ILE A 149 6.88 -2.36 13.37
C ILE A 149 6.27 -2.76 12.03
N THR A 150 6.28 -1.85 11.07
CA THR A 150 5.83 -2.14 9.71
C THR A 150 7.01 -2.06 8.75
N TYR A 151 7.32 -3.16 8.08
CA TYR A 151 8.31 -3.20 7.02
C TYR A 151 7.65 -3.09 5.65
N PHE A 152 8.16 -2.19 4.82
CA PHE A 152 7.83 -2.05 3.41
C PHE A 152 9.03 -2.49 2.58
N PHE A 153 8.88 -3.61 1.88
CA PHE A 153 9.89 -4.12 0.96
C PHE A 153 9.66 -3.48 -0.40
N CYS A 154 10.61 -2.68 -0.88
CA CYS A 154 10.42 -1.77 -1.99
C CYS A 154 11.51 -1.89 -3.04
N PHE A 155 11.21 -1.35 -4.22
CA PHE A 155 12.21 -0.98 -5.22
C PHE A 155 12.23 0.54 -5.39
N HIS A 156 13.40 1.14 -5.21
CA HIS A 156 13.69 2.55 -5.46
C HIS A 156 14.68 2.64 -6.62
N ASN A 157 14.31 3.30 -7.72
CA ASN A 157 15.15 3.37 -8.93
C ASN A 157 15.62 1.99 -9.41
N GLY A 158 14.74 0.97 -9.31
CA GLY A 158 15.04 -0.41 -9.68
C GLY A 158 15.94 -1.19 -8.72
N LYS A 159 16.38 -0.60 -7.61
CA LYS A 159 17.19 -1.24 -6.58
C LYS A 159 16.35 -1.63 -5.36
N PRO A 160 16.58 -2.80 -4.77
CA PRO A 160 15.86 -3.20 -3.56
C PRO A 160 16.23 -2.31 -2.37
N ILE A 161 15.23 -1.95 -1.58
CA ILE A 161 15.37 -1.20 -0.34
C ILE A 161 14.26 -1.63 0.62
N VAL A 162 14.56 -1.68 1.92
CA VAL A 162 13.55 -1.93 2.94
C VAL A 162 13.34 -0.67 3.76
N LEU A 163 12.10 -0.19 3.79
CA LEU A 163 11.69 0.88 4.69
C LEU A 163 11.02 0.28 5.92
N VAL A 164 11.14 0.97 7.05
CA VAL A 164 10.48 0.60 8.30
C VAL A 164 9.80 1.81 8.90
N ASP A 165 8.52 1.64 9.29
CA ASP A 165 7.79 2.59 10.10
C ASP A 165 7.57 2.01 11.51
N GLN A 166 7.99 2.77 12.52
CA GLN A 166 7.81 2.50 13.95
C GLN A 166 7.11 3.67 14.65
N SER A 167 6.42 4.52 13.90
CA SER A 167 5.67 5.66 14.44
C SER A 167 4.58 5.17 15.40
N ARG A 168 4.46 5.79 16.56
CA ARG A 168 3.51 5.43 17.61
C ARG A 168 2.35 6.42 17.69
N ASP A 169 2.64 7.65 17.38
CA ASP A 169 1.74 8.80 17.34
C ASP A 169 2.18 9.76 16.23
N GLY A 170 1.33 10.70 15.86
CA GLY A 170 1.59 11.63 14.76
C GLY A 170 1.47 11.01 13.37
N ASP A 171 2.07 11.66 12.40
CA ASP A 171 2.08 11.20 11.01
C ASP A 171 2.98 9.96 10.86
N PRO A 172 2.54 8.95 10.10
CA PRO A 172 3.35 7.77 9.84
C PRO A 172 4.59 8.14 9.03
N SER A 173 5.75 7.64 9.45
CA SER A 173 7.04 7.99 8.85
C SER A 173 7.92 6.77 8.71
N ALA A 174 8.17 6.39 7.47
CA ALA A 174 9.03 5.30 7.10
C ALA A 174 10.42 5.80 6.71
N HIS A 175 11.44 5.05 7.08
CA HIS A 175 12.84 5.35 6.78
C HIS A 175 13.59 4.05 6.44
N PRO A 176 14.75 4.11 5.78
CA PRO A 176 15.54 2.92 5.51
C PRO A 176 15.86 2.15 6.79
N THR A 177 15.64 0.84 6.76
CA THR A 177 15.89 0.00 7.93
C THR A 177 17.39 -0.05 8.26
N VAL A 178 17.70 -0.05 9.56
CA VAL A 178 19.06 -0.34 10.05
C VAL A 178 19.27 -1.82 10.33
N ASN A 179 18.23 -2.65 10.18
CA ASN A 179 18.30 -4.09 10.40
C ASN A 179 18.98 -4.77 9.22
N LYS A 180 20.24 -5.16 9.41
CA LYS A 180 21.07 -5.73 8.36
C LYS A 180 20.62 -7.11 7.90
N ASP A 181 19.99 -7.90 8.75
CA ASP A 181 19.46 -9.20 8.37
C ASP A 181 18.29 -9.06 7.39
N VAL A 182 17.37 -8.12 7.68
CA VAL A 182 16.22 -7.84 6.83
C VAL A 182 16.65 -7.23 5.50
N GLU A 183 17.53 -6.23 5.55
CA GLU A 183 18.07 -5.54 4.37
C GLU A 183 18.79 -6.53 3.43
N SER A 184 19.80 -7.25 3.94
CA SER A 184 20.63 -8.13 3.12
C SER A 184 19.89 -9.34 2.55
N ASN A 185 18.92 -9.91 3.29
CA ASN A 185 18.11 -11.00 2.78
C ASN A 185 17.16 -10.53 1.70
N PHE A 186 16.53 -9.37 1.84
CA PHE A 186 15.69 -8.82 0.76
C PHE A 186 16.52 -8.52 -0.49
N GLU A 187 17.69 -7.89 -0.32
CA GLU A 187 18.59 -7.61 -1.44
C GLU A 187 19.00 -8.89 -2.17
N ARG A 188 19.41 -9.92 -1.44
CA ARG A 188 19.74 -11.24 -2.00
C ARG A 188 18.57 -11.82 -2.80
N ILE A 189 17.39 -11.88 -2.20
CA ILE A 189 16.17 -12.44 -2.85
C ILE A 189 15.80 -11.63 -4.09
N ALA A 190 15.85 -10.30 -4.01
CA ALA A 190 15.49 -9.41 -5.10
C ALA A 190 16.43 -9.57 -6.32
N ASN A 191 17.71 -9.89 -6.09
CA ASN A 191 18.72 -10.06 -7.13
C ASN A 191 18.83 -11.50 -7.66
N GLU A 192 18.06 -12.47 -7.13
CA GLU A 192 17.98 -13.82 -7.70
C GLU A 192 17.27 -13.81 -9.06
N ASN A 193 17.79 -14.59 -10.01
CA ASN A 193 17.22 -14.78 -11.33
C ASN A 193 16.18 -15.91 -11.38
#